data_a0bbd0add3ae19a2452e1e201e7863c9
#
_entry.id   a0bbd0add3ae19a2452e1e201e7863c9
#
_cell.length_a   1.000
_cell.length_b   1.000
_cell.length_c   1.000
_cell.angle_alpha   90.00
_cell.angle_beta   90.00
_cell.angle_gamma   90.00
#
_symmetry.space_group_name_H-M   'P 1'
#
loop_
_entity.id
_entity.type
_entity.pdbx_description
1 polymer ?
#
loop_
_entity_poly.entity_id
_entity_poly.type
_entity_poly.pdbx_seq_one_letter_code
_entity_poly.pdbx_strand_id
1 'polypeptide(L)'
;MHDLSLYILEMIENSLRAGADRVAVRVSIEAPRDELSIVIEDDGPGLDVSPEQATDPFFTTKAGKKTGLGLPLFREAAEAAGGYLTMRRSRELGGLAIEAVMSLSHVDRPPLGDVVQTVAVMAATNPQASLSLEVGAGADACRAQGGELAAFGPATGR
;
A
#
# COMPACT_ATOMS: atom_id res chain seq x y z
N MET A 1 9.40 9.47 -12.13
CA MET A 1 9.62 9.08 -10.72
C MET A 1 8.28 8.82 -10.05
N HIS A 2 8.15 7.70 -9.38
CA HIS A 2 6.91 7.36 -8.70
C HIS A 2 6.89 7.98 -7.31
N ASP A 3 5.74 8.54 -6.92
CA ASP A 3 5.54 8.87 -5.52
C ASP A 3 4.99 7.63 -4.79
N LEU A 4 4.90 7.71 -3.47
CA LEU A 4 4.48 6.55 -2.69
C LEU A 4 3.02 6.18 -2.92
N SER A 5 2.19 7.16 -3.29
CA SER A 5 0.79 6.88 -3.59
C SER A 5 0.63 5.97 -4.80
N LEU A 6 1.54 6.02 -5.76
CA LEU A 6 1.52 5.09 -6.90
C LEU A 6 1.82 3.67 -6.47
N TYR A 7 2.77 3.47 -5.56
CA TYR A 7 3.04 2.13 -5.04
C TYR A 7 1.84 1.60 -4.26
N ILE A 8 1.19 2.47 -3.49
CA ILE A 8 -0.02 2.09 -2.76
C ILE A 8 -1.12 1.68 -3.75
N LEU A 9 -1.31 2.45 -4.82
CA LEU A 9 -2.26 2.12 -5.87
C LEU A 9 -2.00 0.73 -6.44
N GLU A 10 -0.75 0.45 -6.78
CA GLU A 10 -0.39 -0.84 -7.35
C GLU A 10 -0.61 -2.00 -6.37
N MET A 11 -0.37 -1.77 -5.09
CA MET A 11 -0.61 -2.79 -4.07
C MET A 11 -2.10 -3.07 -3.90
N ILE A 12 -2.92 -2.02 -3.92
CA ILE A 12 -4.38 -2.18 -3.88
C ILE A 12 -4.85 -2.97 -5.09
N GLU A 13 -4.38 -2.61 -6.28
CA GLU A 13 -4.74 -3.32 -7.50
C GLU A 13 -4.35 -4.80 -7.44
N ASN A 14 -3.18 -5.09 -6.91
CA ASN A 14 -2.74 -6.47 -6.76
C ASN A 14 -3.65 -7.25 -5.82
N SER A 15 -4.03 -6.64 -4.70
CA SER A 15 -4.94 -7.27 -3.73
C SER A 15 -6.29 -7.58 -4.36
N LEU A 16 -6.87 -6.62 -5.08
CA LEU A 16 -8.16 -6.81 -5.73
C LEU A 16 -8.09 -7.85 -6.83
N ARG A 17 -7.01 -7.84 -7.60
CA ARG A 17 -6.81 -8.82 -8.67
C ARG A 17 -6.66 -10.24 -8.12
N ALA A 18 -6.10 -10.37 -6.92
CA ALA A 18 -5.95 -11.67 -6.27
C ALA A 18 -7.25 -12.17 -5.65
N GLY A 19 -8.30 -11.35 -5.66
CA GLY A 19 -9.61 -11.76 -5.16
C GLY A 19 -9.98 -11.24 -3.79
N ALA A 20 -9.23 -10.27 -3.26
CA ALA A 20 -9.57 -9.67 -1.99
C ALA A 20 -10.85 -8.85 -2.09
N ASP A 21 -11.67 -8.90 -1.06
CA ASP A 21 -12.87 -8.09 -0.93
C ASP A 21 -12.65 -6.89 -0.01
N ARG A 22 -11.65 -6.98 0.86
CA ARG A 22 -11.34 -5.94 1.83
C ARG A 22 -9.85 -5.60 1.74
N VAL A 23 -9.56 -4.31 1.66
CA VAL A 23 -8.18 -3.81 1.65
C VAL A 23 -8.09 -2.63 2.62
N ALA A 24 -7.14 -2.68 3.52
CA ALA A 24 -6.91 -1.63 4.50
C ALA A 24 -5.52 -1.03 4.26
N VAL A 25 -5.46 0.30 4.20
CA VAL A 25 -4.21 1.05 4.03
C VAL A 25 -3.99 1.89 5.26
N ARG A 26 -2.79 1.82 5.83
CA ARG A 26 -2.39 2.68 6.95
C ARG A 26 -1.09 3.39 6.61
N VAL A 27 -1.06 4.68 6.85
CA VAL A 27 0.13 5.50 6.70
C VAL A 27 0.40 6.14 8.05
N SER A 28 1.59 5.90 8.61
CA SER A 28 1.97 6.42 9.91
C SER A 28 3.23 7.26 9.78
N ILE A 29 3.18 8.47 10.33
CA ILE A 29 4.32 9.39 10.35
C ILE A 29 4.70 9.58 11.82
N GLU A 30 5.92 9.20 12.17
CA GLU A 30 6.43 9.37 13.53
C GLU A 30 7.67 10.25 13.48
N ALA A 31 7.45 11.56 13.55
CA ALA A 31 8.53 12.54 13.43
C ALA A 31 9.63 12.36 14.48
N PRO A 32 9.32 12.08 15.77
CA PRO A 32 10.38 11.88 16.76
C PRO A 32 11.31 10.71 16.45
N ARG A 33 10.82 9.72 15.70
CA ARG A 33 11.62 8.55 15.31
C ARG A 33 12.13 8.68 13.88
N ASP A 34 11.82 9.78 13.21
CA ASP A 34 12.14 9.99 11.80
C ASP A 34 11.69 8.81 10.95
N GLU A 35 10.45 8.37 11.13
CA GLU A 35 9.97 7.16 10.50
C GLU A 35 8.65 7.39 9.77
N LEU A 36 8.56 6.82 8.58
CA LEU A 36 7.34 6.75 7.79
C LEU A 36 7.06 5.28 7.56
N SER A 37 5.86 4.82 7.87
CA SER A 37 5.46 3.44 7.58
C SER A 37 4.19 3.41 6.78
N ILE A 38 4.10 2.46 5.86
CA ILE A 38 2.93 2.23 5.02
C ILE A 38 2.61 0.76 5.12
N VAL A 39 1.37 0.44 5.50
CA VAL A 39 0.91 -0.93 5.60
C VAL A 39 -0.30 -1.11 4.71
N ILE A 40 -0.28 -2.11 3.84
CA ILE A 40 -1.43 -2.48 3.02
C ILE A 40 -1.78 -3.93 3.36
N GLU A 41 -2.99 -4.14 3.85
CA GLU A 41 -3.47 -5.45 4.25
C GLU A 41 -4.73 -5.81 3.48
N ASP A 42 -4.92 -7.12 3.23
CA ASP A 42 -6.13 -7.59 2.54
C ASP A 42 -6.62 -8.90 3.14
N ASP A 43 -7.81 -9.31 2.71
CA ASP A 43 -8.44 -10.58 3.11
C ASP A 43 -8.42 -11.62 1.99
N GLY A 44 -7.52 -11.45 1.02
CA GLY A 44 -7.37 -12.37 -0.08
C GLY A 44 -6.67 -13.66 0.32
N PRO A 45 -6.26 -14.47 -0.68
CA PRO A 45 -5.65 -15.78 -0.40
C PRO A 45 -4.23 -15.70 0.17
N GLY A 46 -3.63 -14.53 0.20
CA GLY A 46 -2.24 -14.38 0.63
C GLY A 46 -1.26 -14.72 -0.49
N LEU A 47 0.01 -14.87 -0.11
CA LEU A 47 1.04 -15.26 -1.05
C LEU A 47 1.29 -16.77 -0.97
N ASP A 48 1.44 -17.39 -2.13
CA ASP A 48 1.85 -18.78 -2.24
C ASP A 48 3.32 -18.90 -2.64
N VAL A 49 4.05 -17.79 -2.61
CA VAL A 49 5.49 -17.75 -2.90
C VAL A 49 6.21 -17.04 -1.75
N SER A 50 7.52 -17.21 -1.68
CA SER A 50 8.31 -16.55 -0.65
C SER A 50 8.37 -15.04 -0.89
N PRO A 51 8.60 -14.24 0.16
CA PRO A 51 8.80 -12.80 -0.02
C PRO A 51 9.93 -12.46 -0.99
N GLU A 52 11.00 -13.24 -0.99
CA GLU A 52 12.11 -13.03 -1.91
C GLU A 52 11.66 -13.20 -3.37
N GLN A 53 10.86 -14.22 -3.65
CA GLN A 53 10.35 -14.45 -5.00
C GLN A 53 9.37 -13.37 -5.39
N ALA A 54 8.49 -12.97 -4.49
CA ALA A 54 7.48 -11.95 -4.78
C ALA A 54 8.08 -10.59 -5.10
N THR A 55 9.26 -10.29 -4.52
CA THR A 55 9.94 -9.02 -4.75
C THR A 55 11.03 -9.10 -5.82
N ASP A 56 11.20 -10.27 -6.43
CA ASP A 56 12.15 -10.44 -7.54
C ASP A 56 11.52 -9.90 -8.83
N PRO A 57 12.13 -8.87 -9.47
CA PRO A 57 11.55 -8.31 -10.69
C PRO A 57 11.49 -9.29 -11.85
N PHE A 58 12.24 -10.38 -11.80
CA PHE A 58 12.27 -11.38 -12.87
C PHE A 58 11.40 -12.59 -12.57
N PHE A 59 10.79 -12.65 -11.40
CA PHE A 59 9.93 -13.79 -11.04
C PHE A 59 8.60 -13.73 -11.78
N THR A 60 8.18 -14.88 -12.34
CA THR A 60 6.87 -15.02 -12.94
C THR A 60 6.11 -16.15 -12.26
N THR A 61 4.78 -16.01 -12.19
CA THR A 61 3.94 -17.05 -11.61
C THR A 61 3.85 -18.25 -12.56
N LYS A 62 3.37 -19.37 -12.04
CA LYS A 62 3.18 -20.58 -12.84
C LYS A 62 2.29 -20.38 -14.04
N ALA A 63 1.37 -19.42 -13.97
CA ALA A 63 0.49 -19.13 -15.09
C ALA A 63 1.15 -18.26 -16.15
N GLY A 64 2.44 -18.00 -16.04
CA GLY A 64 3.15 -17.14 -16.96
C GLY A 64 2.83 -15.67 -16.79
N LYS A 65 2.01 -15.33 -15.82
CA LYS A 65 1.68 -13.94 -15.52
C LYS A 65 2.79 -13.35 -14.68
N LYS A 66 3.33 -12.25 -15.14
CA LYS A 66 4.25 -11.48 -14.30
C LYS A 66 3.46 -10.89 -13.17
N THR A 67 3.94 -11.08 -11.95
CA THR A 67 3.59 -10.12 -10.91
C THR A 67 4.13 -8.79 -11.42
N GLY A 68 3.34 -7.74 -11.37
CA GLY A 68 3.82 -6.45 -11.81
C GLY A 68 5.09 -6.04 -11.11
N LEU A 69 5.78 -5.06 -11.63
CA LEU A 69 7.03 -4.57 -11.05
C LEU A 69 6.80 -3.71 -9.80
N GLY A 70 5.54 -3.45 -9.45
CA GLY A 70 5.22 -2.57 -8.33
C GLY A 70 5.83 -3.01 -7.01
N LEU A 71 5.72 -4.29 -6.67
CA LEU A 71 6.23 -4.78 -5.39
C LEU A 71 7.76 -4.73 -5.32
N PRO A 72 8.50 -5.23 -6.33
CA PRO A 72 9.96 -5.10 -6.32
C PRO A 72 10.42 -3.64 -6.28
N LEU A 73 9.76 -2.76 -7.00
CA LEU A 73 10.12 -1.35 -7.03
C LEU A 73 9.82 -0.67 -5.69
N PHE A 74 8.72 -1.04 -5.06
CA PHE A 74 8.37 -0.52 -3.74
C PHE A 74 9.41 -0.93 -2.70
N ARG A 75 9.84 -2.18 -2.74
CA ARG A 75 10.91 -2.66 -1.87
C ARG A 75 12.19 -1.86 -2.09
N GLU A 76 12.56 -1.67 -3.35
CA GLU A 76 13.76 -0.92 -3.69
C GLU A 76 13.68 0.52 -3.18
N ALA A 77 12.52 1.16 -3.34
CA ALA A 77 12.32 2.51 -2.86
C ALA A 77 12.45 2.60 -1.33
N ALA A 78 11.90 1.63 -0.61
CA ALA A 78 12.00 1.60 0.84
C ALA A 78 13.45 1.42 1.30
N GLU A 79 14.17 0.52 0.66
CA GLU A 79 15.58 0.27 1.00
C GLU A 79 16.45 1.48 0.65
N ALA A 80 16.20 2.13 -0.47
CA ALA A 80 16.94 3.33 -0.85
C ALA A 80 16.69 4.49 0.11
N ALA A 81 15.55 4.49 0.78
CA ALA A 81 15.21 5.51 1.77
C ALA A 81 15.60 5.11 3.20
N GLY A 82 16.51 4.16 3.33
CA GLY A 82 17.06 3.76 4.62
C GLY A 82 16.20 2.80 5.42
N GLY A 83 15.22 2.15 4.78
CA GLY A 83 14.32 1.24 5.46
C GLY A 83 14.23 -0.13 4.83
N TYR A 84 13.04 -0.69 4.86
CA TYR A 84 12.82 -2.05 4.39
C TYR A 84 11.36 -2.26 4.03
N LEU A 85 11.11 -3.35 3.32
CA LEU A 85 9.76 -3.82 3.02
C LEU A 85 9.64 -5.26 3.50
N THR A 86 8.58 -5.55 4.24
CA THR A 86 8.29 -6.90 4.70
C THR A 86 6.91 -7.33 4.25
N MET A 87 6.72 -8.64 4.17
CA MET A 87 5.43 -9.24 3.88
C MET A 87 5.12 -10.29 4.92
N ARG A 88 3.88 -10.33 5.34
CA ARG A 88 3.43 -11.29 6.33
C ARG A 88 1.95 -11.58 6.14
N ARG A 89 1.44 -12.54 6.87
CA ARG A 89 0.00 -12.76 6.89
C ARG A 89 -0.68 -11.65 7.67
N SER A 90 -1.79 -11.16 7.15
CA SER A 90 -2.58 -10.18 7.85
C SER A 90 -3.32 -10.85 9.01
N ARG A 91 -3.07 -10.39 10.23
CA ARG A 91 -3.74 -10.93 11.41
C ARG A 91 -5.19 -10.49 11.48
N GLU A 92 -5.47 -9.28 11.04
CA GLU A 92 -6.80 -8.72 11.13
C GLU A 92 -7.71 -9.18 10.00
N LEU A 93 -7.16 -9.29 8.79
CA LEU A 93 -7.97 -9.60 7.61
C LEU A 93 -7.74 -11.02 7.07
N GLY A 94 -6.66 -11.65 7.44
CA GLY A 94 -6.41 -13.05 7.09
C GLY A 94 -5.68 -13.28 5.79
N GLY A 95 -5.47 -12.25 4.99
CA GLY A 95 -4.74 -12.35 3.74
C GLY A 95 -3.30 -11.89 3.87
N LEU A 96 -2.87 -11.03 2.96
CA LEU A 96 -1.51 -10.53 2.90
C LEU A 96 -1.40 -9.18 3.61
N ALA A 97 -0.29 -8.96 4.31
CA ALA A 97 0.09 -7.66 4.83
C ALA A 97 1.46 -7.30 4.28
N ILE A 98 1.55 -6.15 3.64
CA ILE A 98 2.80 -5.58 3.13
C ILE A 98 3.11 -4.34 3.96
N GLU A 99 4.30 -4.29 4.51
CA GLU A 99 4.72 -3.15 5.32
C GLU A 99 6.02 -2.57 4.77
N ALA A 100 6.01 -1.29 4.44
CA ALA A 100 7.19 -0.54 4.02
C ALA A 100 7.51 0.48 5.10
N VAL A 101 8.76 0.49 5.55
CA VAL A 101 9.24 1.44 6.56
C VAL A 101 10.41 2.20 5.94
N MET A 102 10.42 3.51 6.14
CA MET A 102 11.43 4.39 5.57
C MET A 102 11.82 5.46 6.56
N SER A 103 13.02 6.01 6.38
CA SER A 103 13.43 7.21 7.10
C SER A 103 12.65 8.40 6.53
N LEU A 104 11.92 9.09 7.39
CA LEU A 104 11.03 10.18 6.97
C LEU A 104 11.79 11.30 6.26
N SER A 105 12.97 11.66 6.77
CA SER A 105 13.77 12.79 6.25
C SER A 105 14.81 12.37 5.22
N HIS A 106 14.85 11.10 4.83
CA HIS A 106 15.87 10.63 3.90
C HIS A 106 15.72 11.32 2.54
N VAL A 107 16.86 11.73 1.98
CA VAL A 107 16.88 12.47 0.72
C VAL A 107 16.31 11.65 -0.44
N ASP A 108 16.46 10.34 -0.41
CA ASP A 108 15.97 9.45 -1.45
C ASP A 108 14.54 8.93 -1.20
N ARG A 109 13.90 9.39 -0.13
CA ARG A 109 12.52 8.99 0.10
C ARG A 109 11.61 9.64 -0.94
N PRO A 110 10.82 8.85 -1.68
CA PRO A 110 9.89 9.44 -2.63
C PRO A 110 8.84 10.30 -1.90
N PRO A 111 8.28 11.30 -2.57
CA PRO A 111 7.16 12.05 -2.00
C PRO A 111 6.01 11.11 -1.68
N LEU A 112 5.27 11.45 -0.63
CA LEU A 112 4.12 10.63 -0.25
C LEU A 112 3.04 10.62 -1.34
N GLY A 113 2.82 11.76 -1.98
CA GLY A 113 1.76 11.92 -2.95
C GLY A 113 0.41 12.09 -2.28
N ASP A 114 -0.65 12.05 -3.07
CA ASP A 114 -2.01 12.20 -2.55
C ASP A 114 -2.63 10.83 -2.28
N VAL A 115 -2.32 10.29 -1.11
CA VAL A 115 -2.79 8.96 -0.70
C VAL A 115 -4.31 8.93 -0.57
N VAL A 116 -4.89 10.01 -0.03
CA VAL A 116 -6.34 10.09 0.16
C VAL A 116 -7.06 9.99 -1.18
N GLN A 117 -6.62 10.77 -2.16
CA GLN A 117 -7.20 10.73 -3.49
C GLN A 117 -7.03 9.36 -4.16
N THR A 118 -5.85 8.78 -4.02
CA THR A 118 -5.54 7.48 -4.60
C THR A 118 -6.50 6.40 -4.08
N VAL A 119 -6.65 6.33 -2.76
CA VAL A 119 -7.52 5.32 -2.16
C VAL A 119 -9.00 5.63 -2.48
N ALA A 120 -9.37 6.91 -2.51
CA ALA A 120 -10.73 7.33 -2.86
C ALA A 120 -11.11 6.93 -4.28
N VAL A 121 -10.19 7.12 -5.24
CA VAL A 121 -10.44 6.71 -6.63
C VAL A 121 -10.60 5.20 -6.72
N MET A 122 -9.78 4.46 -6.02
CA MET A 122 -9.88 2.99 -6.03
C MET A 122 -11.20 2.53 -5.40
N ALA A 123 -11.66 3.18 -4.34
CA ALA A 123 -12.94 2.85 -3.73
C ALA A 123 -14.10 3.15 -4.70
N ALA A 124 -14.03 4.26 -5.41
CA ALA A 124 -15.09 4.65 -6.34
C ALA A 124 -15.14 3.72 -7.56
N THR A 125 -14.00 3.26 -8.05
CA THR A 125 -13.94 2.40 -9.24
C THR A 125 -14.11 0.91 -8.91
N ASN A 126 -14.11 0.54 -7.64
CA ASN A 126 -14.29 -0.84 -7.20
C ASN A 126 -15.34 -0.89 -6.08
N PRO A 127 -16.60 -0.54 -6.40
CA PRO A 127 -17.63 -0.41 -5.36
C PRO A 127 -17.97 -1.72 -4.64
N GLN A 128 -17.63 -2.86 -5.23
CA GLN A 128 -17.84 -4.16 -4.60
C GLN A 128 -16.80 -4.45 -3.51
N ALA A 129 -15.71 -3.72 -3.49
CA ALA A 129 -14.65 -3.92 -2.51
C ALA A 129 -14.80 -2.91 -1.37
N SER A 130 -14.36 -3.31 -0.19
CA SER A 130 -14.34 -2.44 0.99
C SER A 130 -12.92 -1.95 1.20
N LEU A 131 -12.67 -0.68 0.93
CA LEU A 131 -11.38 -0.05 1.12
C LEU A 131 -11.43 0.89 2.33
N SER A 132 -10.37 0.87 3.12
CA SER A 132 -10.25 1.78 4.26
C SER A 132 -8.88 2.44 4.24
N LEU A 133 -8.80 3.64 4.79
CA LEU A 133 -7.56 4.39 4.90
C LEU A 133 -7.46 4.99 6.28
N GLU A 134 -6.31 4.81 6.90
CA GLU A 134 -5.96 5.45 8.16
C GLU A 134 -4.65 6.19 7.95
N VAL A 135 -4.65 7.49 8.23
CA VAL A 135 -3.44 8.30 8.18
C VAL A 135 -3.23 8.88 9.57
N GLY A 136 -2.06 8.63 10.15
CA GLY A 136 -1.75 9.08 11.49
C GLY A 136 -0.40 9.78 11.57
N ALA A 137 -0.32 10.75 12.48
CA ALA A 137 0.92 11.44 12.81
C ALA A 137 1.03 11.46 14.32
N GLY A 138 1.82 10.55 14.86
CA GLY A 138 1.91 10.39 16.30
C GLY A 138 0.60 9.86 16.89
N ALA A 139 0.02 10.59 17.84
CA ALA A 139 -1.22 10.20 18.49
C ALA A 139 -2.46 10.55 17.66
N ASP A 140 -2.31 11.38 16.64
CA ASP A 140 -3.44 11.80 15.81
C ASP A 140 -3.59 10.87 14.61
N ALA A 141 -4.78 10.32 14.45
CA ALA A 141 -5.08 9.44 13.34
C ALA A 141 -6.40 9.84 12.71
N CYS A 142 -6.44 9.81 11.40
CA CYS A 142 -7.62 10.08 10.61
C CYS A 142 -8.01 8.82 9.87
N ARG A 143 -9.27 8.41 9.96
CA ARG A 143 -9.76 7.21 9.30
C ARG A 143 -10.88 7.54 8.33
N ALA A 144 -10.89 6.82 7.22
CA ALA A 144 -11.97 6.93 6.25
C ALA A 144 -12.24 5.57 5.64
N GLN A 145 -13.48 5.32 5.28
CA GLN A 145 -13.90 4.08 4.65
C GLN A 145 -14.89 4.35 3.52
N GLY A 146 -14.91 3.46 2.55
CA GLY A 146 -15.93 3.37 1.53
C GLY A 146 -16.54 4.70 1.07
N GLY A 147 -17.76 4.96 1.52
CA GLY A 147 -18.49 6.18 1.15
C GLY A 147 -17.78 7.46 1.55
N GLU A 148 -17.11 7.48 2.69
CA GLU A 148 -16.36 8.65 3.11
C GLU A 148 -15.18 8.90 2.18
N LEU A 149 -14.51 7.84 1.74
CA LEU A 149 -13.42 7.96 0.79
C LEU A 149 -13.91 8.49 -0.55
N ALA A 150 -15.08 8.06 -0.99
CA ALA A 150 -15.67 8.54 -2.23
C ALA A 150 -15.89 10.04 -2.21
N ALA A 151 -16.16 10.61 -1.03
CA ALA A 151 -16.36 12.05 -0.89
C ALA A 151 -15.08 12.85 -1.11
N PHE A 152 -13.91 12.21 -1.01
CA PHE A 152 -12.61 12.85 -1.27
C PHE A 152 -12.12 12.64 -2.70
N GLY A 153 -12.96 12.09 -3.58
CA GLY A 153 -12.58 11.82 -4.96
C GLY A 153 -12.33 13.08 -5.78
N PRO A 154 -12.09 12.90 -7.08
CA PRO A 154 -11.64 14.02 -7.94
C PRO A 154 -12.54 15.23 -7.93
N ALA A 155 -13.82 15.05 -7.64
CA ALA A 155 -14.78 16.14 -7.64
C ALA A 155 -14.58 17.17 -6.54
N THR A 156 -13.75 16.86 -5.55
CA THR A 156 -13.55 17.77 -4.42
C THR A 156 -12.61 18.93 -4.74
N GLY A 157 -11.85 18.82 -5.80
CA GLY A 157 -10.91 19.87 -6.19
C GLY A 157 -9.76 20.07 -5.22
N ARG A 158 -9.37 19.09 -4.53
CA ARG A 158 -8.31 19.23 -3.54
C ARG A 158 -7.05 18.56 -3.93
#